data_755d3619e2f1523a5e9a69f00963ab7f
#
_entry.id   755d3619e2f1523a5e9a69f00963ab7f
#
_cell.length_a   1.000
_cell.length_b   1.000
_cell.length_c   1.000
_cell.angle_alpha   90.00
_cell.angle_beta   90.00
_cell.angle_gamma   90.00
#
_symmetry.space_group_name_H-M   'P 1'
#
loop_
_entity.id
_entity.type
_entity.pdbx_description
1 polymer ?
#
loop_
_entity_poly.entity_id
_entity_poly.type
_entity_poly.pdbx_seq_one_letter_code
_entity_poly.pdbx_strand_id
1 'polypeptide(L)'
;MKKTFLYLIFLIGPLFAAMPAHATTHEFYKGKTVRIVVGNPPGDLYELWARLIASHMGRYIPGSPDIIVQNMPGAGGMIAANYIYNIGKPDGLTLGMFLPGLYMDQLVGRKEVQFDWGKFTGSAPR
;
A
#
# COMPACT_ATOMS: atom_id res chain seq x y z
N MET A 1 13.91 -11.78 59.25
CA MET A 1 14.01 -12.61 58.03
C MET A 1 12.72 -12.74 57.20
N LYS A 2 11.52 -12.48 57.75
CA LYS A 2 10.24 -12.61 56.98
C LYS A 2 9.90 -11.41 56.10
N LYS A 3 10.45 -10.23 56.33
CA LYS A 3 10.17 -9.00 55.56
C LYS A 3 11.01 -8.87 54.27
N THR A 4 12.19 -9.46 54.23
CA THR A 4 13.10 -9.44 53.05
C THR A 4 12.60 -10.35 51.92
N PHE A 5 11.87 -11.41 52.25
CA PHE A 5 11.29 -12.35 51.27
C PHE A 5 10.10 -11.74 50.49
N LEU A 6 9.37 -10.82 51.14
CA LEU A 6 8.22 -10.17 50.51
C LEU A 6 8.61 -9.13 49.45
N TYR A 7 9.77 -8.48 49.59
CA TYR A 7 10.28 -7.52 48.60
C TYR A 7 10.86 -8.18 47.35
N LEU A 8 11.33 -9.44 47.48
CA LEU A 8 11.86 -10.17 46.33
C LEU A 8 10.77 -10.59 45.33
N ILE A 9 9.54 -10.82 45.81
CA ILE A 9 8.38 -11.17 44.96
C ILE A 9 7.85 -9.96 44.17
N PHE A 10 8.03 -8.74 44.71
CA PHE A 10 7.57 -7.52 44.03
C PHE A 10 8.49 -7.02 42.92
N LEU A 11 9.77 -7.50 42.88
CA LEU A 11 10.74 -7.10 41.91
C LEU A 11 10.68 -7.91 40.60
N ILE A 12 10.00 -9.08 40.60
CA ILE A 12 9.89 -9.99 39.46
C ILE A 12 8.57 -9.79 38.66
N GLY A 13 7.64 -9.02 39.20
CA GLY A 13 6.29 -8.84 38.65
C GLY A 13 6.15 -8.06 37.35
N PRO A 14 7.00 -7.08 36.99
CA PRO A 14 6.77 -6.26 35.80
C PRO A 14 7.49 -6.74 34.52
N LEU A 15 8.22 -7.86 34.53
CA LEU A 15 9.02 -8.28 33.37
C LEU A 15 8.24 -9.10 32.32
N PHE A 16 6.94 -9.31 32.52
CA PHE A 16 6.11 -10.14 31.61
C PHE A 16 5.16 -9.35 30.68
N ALA A 17 5.25 -8.02 30.62
CA ALA A 17 4.24 -7.18 29.97
C ALA A 17 4.67 -6.48 28.68
N ALA A 18 5.63 -7.02 27.93
CA ALA A 18 5.98 -6.48 26.61
C ALA A 18 6.12 -7.60 25.59
N MET A 19 5.03 -8.37 25.37
CA MET A 19 4.91 -9.11 24.13
C MET A 19 4.51 -8.08 23.06
N PRO A 20 5.34 -7.88 22.00
CA PRO A 20 4.90 -7.09 20.85
C PRO A 20 3.66 -7.77 20.29
N ALA A 21 2.54 -7.07 20.27
CA ALA A 21 1.37 -7.46 19.50
C ALA A 21 1.78 -7.46 18.04
N HIS A 22 2.21 -8.59 17.51
CA HIS A 22 2.34 -8.79 16.08
C HIS A 22 0.92 -8.75 15.54
N ALA A 23 0.48 -7.56 15.11
CA ALA A 23 -0.71 -7.43 14.31
C ALA A 23 -0.55 -8.40 13.13
N THR A 24 -1.35 -9.45 13.11
CA THR A 24 -1.30 -10.46 12.07
C THR A 24 -1.83 -9.85 10.78
N THR A 25 -0.93 -9.28 9.97
CA THR A 25 -1.22 -8.81 8.60
C THR A 25 -1.82 -9.93 7.73
N HIS A 26 -1.75 -11.16 8.21
CA HIS A 26 -2.27 -12.35 7.55
C HIS A 26 -3.79 -12.30 7.29
N GLU A 27 -4.57 -11.61 8.11
CA GLU A 27 -6.03 -11.56 7.94
C GLU A 27 -6.51 -10.37 7.11
N PHE A 28 -5.69 -9.31 6.98
CA PHE A 28 -6.13 -8.10 6.29
C PHE A 28 -6.49 -8.34 4.82
N TYR A 29 -5.67 -9.09 4.09
CA TYR A 29 -5.88 -9.33 2.66
C TYR A 29 -6.74 -10.55 2.34
N LYS A 30 -7.06 -11.39 3.31
CA LYS A 30 -7.85 -12.62 3.10
C LYS A 30 -9.23 -12.29 2.53
N GLY A 31 -9.54 -12.89 1.38
CA GLY A 31 -10.81 -12.68 0.67
C GLY A 31 -10.98 -11.27 0.08
N LYS A 32 -9.90 -10.49 -0.01
CA LYS A 32 -9.91 -9.18 -0.65
C LYS A 32 -9.31 -9.23 -2.04
N THR A 33 -9.64 -8.21 -2.83
CA THR A 33 -9.06 -7.99 -4.15
C THR A 33 -8.19 -6.74 -4.11
N VAL A 34 -6.93 -6.89 -4.51
CA VAL A 34 -6.01 -5.77 -4.75
C VAL A 34 -6.13 -5.36 -6.21
N ARG A 35 -6.24 -4.08 -6.47
CA ARG A 35 -6.35 -3.52 -7.82
C ARG A 35 -5.06 -2.79 -8.19
N ILE A 36 -4.50 -3.11 -9.35
CA ILE A 36 -3.42 -2.35 -9.98
C ILE A 36 -4.02 -1.49 -11.08
N VAL A 37 -4.07 -0.18 -10.86
CA VAL A 37 -4.51 0.79 -11.87
C VAL A 37 -3.32 1.20 -12.72
N VAL A 38 -3.41 0.96 -14.02
CA VAL A 38 -2.33 1.24 -14.98
C VAL A 38 -2.72 2.42 -15.86
N GLY A 39 -1.88 3.45 -15.91
CA GLY A 39 -2.10 4.65 -16.71
C GLY A 39 -1.91 4.47 -18.23
N ASN A 40 -1.64 3.24 -18.69
CA ASN A 40 -1.34 2.91 -20.07
C ASN A 40 -2.43 2.04 -20.69
N PRO A 41 -2.58 2.03 -22.04
CA PRO A 41 -3.52 1.15 -22.72
C PRO A 41 -3.11 -0.33 -22.63
N PRO A 42 -4.08 -1.26 -22.82
CA PRO A 42 -3.78 -2.68 -22.90
C PRO A 42 -2.73 -2.98 -23.98
N GLY A 43 -1.80 -3.90 -23.65
CA GLY A 43 -0.71 -4.30 -24.55
C GLY A 43 0.53 -3.39 -24.48
N ASP A 44 0.48 -2.31 -23.72
CA ASP A 44 1.66 -1.49 -23.43
C ASP A 44 2.62 -2.22 -22.48
N LEU A 45 3.92 -1.86 -22.53
CA LEU A 45 4.95 -2.47 -21.70
C LEU A 45 4.62 -2.41 -20.19
N TYR A 46 4.14 -1.27 -19.70
CA TYR A 46 3.77 -1.12 -18.29
C TYR A 46 2.56 -1.97 -17.92
N GLU A 47 1.64 -2.11 -18.84
CA GLU A 47 0.46 -2.97 -18.64
C GLU A 47 0.85 -4.45 -18.61
N LEU A 48 1.73 -4.89 -19.49
CA LEU A 48 2.27 -6.26 -19.47
C LEU A 48 3.01 -6.56 -18.17
N TRP A 49 3.81 -5.62 -17.66
CA TRP A 49 4.45 -5.73 -16.35
C TRP A 49 3.43 -5.81 -15.21
N ALA A 50 2.37 -5.00 -15.25
CA ALA A 50 1.32 -5.06 -14.24
C ALA A 50 0.65 -6.44 -14.20
N ARG A 51 0.36 -7.04 -15.37
CA ARG A 51 -0.21 -8.38 -15.45
C ARG A 51 0.75 -9.46 -14.96
N LEU A 52 2.02 -9.35 -15.31
CA LEU A 52 3.04 -10.27 -14.82
C LEU A 52 3.13 -10.21 -13.28
N ILE A 53 3.16 -9.01 -12.71
CA ILE A 53 3.17 -8.82 -11.25
C ILE A 53 1.88 -9.39 -10.66
N ALA A 54 0.71 -9.05 -11.19
CA ALA A 54 -0.58 -9.51 -10.71
C ALA A 54 -0.70 -11.04 -10.67
N SER A 55 -0.20 -11.72 -11.70
CA SER A 55 -0.26 -13.19 -11.78
C SER A 55 0.64 -13.91 -10.75
N HIS A 56 1.60 -13.21 -10.14
CA HIS A 56 2.56 -13.81 -9.23
C HIS A 56 2.50 -13.25 -7.81
N MET A 57 2.17 -11.98 -7.64
CA MET A 57 2.29 -11.27 -6.36
C MET A 57 1.36 -11.81 -5.27
N GLY A 58 0.12 -12.21 -5.63
CA GLY A 58 -0.90 -12.64 -4.67
C GLY A 58 -0.42 -13.76 -3.73
N ARG A 59 0.33 -14.72 -4.25
CA ARG A 59 0.87 -15.84 -3.46
C ARG A 59 1.91 -15.45 -2.41
N TYR A 60 2.52 -14.27 -2.55
CA TYR A 60 3.53 -13.77 -1.61
C TYR A 60 2.95 -12.79 -0.59
N ILE A 61 1.67 -12.43 -0.73
CA ILE A 61 0.99 -11.56 0.22
C ILE A 61 0.23 -12.44 1.23
N PRO A 62 0.44 -12.25 2.54
CA PRO A 62 -0.34 -12.94 3.56
C PRO A 62 -1.84 -12.77 3.33
N GLY A 63 -2.59 -13.86 3.31
CA GLY A 63 -4.01 -13.87 2.97
C GLY A 63 -4.31 -14.15 1.50
N SER A 64 -3.29 -14.20 0.63
CA SER A 64 -3.38 -14.56 -0.80
C SER A 64 -4.54 -13.85 -1.52
N PRO A 65 -4.55 -12.49 -1.55
CA PRO A 65 -5.62 -11.76 -2.22
C PRO A 65 -5.63 -12.00 -3.72
N ASP A 66 -6.79 -11.88 -4.32
CA ASP A 66 -6.91 -11.75 -5.77
C ASP A 66 -6.30 -10.42 -6.23
N ILE A 67 -5.58 -10.43 -7.35
CA ILE A 67 -5.01 -9.21 -7.92
C ILE A 67 -5.52 -9.00 -9.32
N ILE A 68 -6.14 -7.84 -9.54
CA ILE A 68 -6.68 -7.46 -10.85
C ILE A 68 -5.95 -6.24 -11.41
N VAL A 69 -5.82 -6.20 -12.73
CA VAL A 69 -5.26 -5.06 -13.46
C VAL A 69 -6.41 -4.30 -14.12
N GLN A 70 -6.45 -2.99 -13.87
CA GLN A 70 -7.40 -2.07 -14.46
C GLN A 70 -6.67 -1.01 -15.27
N ASN A 71 -6.87 -0.97 -16.58
CA ASN A 71 -6.33 0.08 -17.42
C ASN A 71 -7.17 1.35 -17.31
N MET A 72 -6.49 2.48 -17.17
CA MET A 72 -7.08 3.82 -17.16
C MET A 72 -6.18 4.76 -17.97
N PRO A 73 -6.11 4.57 -19.31
CA PRO A 73 -5.21 5.35 -20.15
C PRO A 73 -5.71 6.80 -20.31
N GLY A 74 -4.78 7.69 -20.60
CA GLY A 74 -5.06 9.07 -20.97
C GLY A 74 -4.07 10.06 -20.36
N ALA A 75 -3.75 11.08 -21.14
CA ALA A 75 -2.81 12.15 -20.77
C ALA A 75 -1.49 11.63 -20.18
N GLY A 76 -0.89 10.59 -20.78
CA GLY A 76 0.36 10.01 -20.26
C GLY A 76 0.23 9.32 -18.88
N GLY A 77 -0.98 8.87 -18.51
CA GLY A 77 -1.27 8.26 -17.21
C GLY A 77 -1.77 9.25 -16.16
N MET A 78 -1.88 10.53 -16.47
CA MET A 78 -2.32 11.57 -15.53
C MET A 78 -3.75 11.36 -15.05
N ILE A 79 -4.64 10.85 -15.92
CA ILE A 79 -6.02 10.53 -15.54
C ILE A 79 -6.04 9.49 -14.42
N ALA A 80 -5.26 8.43 -14.56
CA ALA A 80 -5.15 7.38 -13.55
C ALA A 80 -4.55 7.90 -12.24
N ALA A 81 -3.51 8.73 -12.32
CA ALA A 81 -2.87 9.31 -11.14
C ALA A 81 -3.82 10.24 -10.38
N ASN A 82 -4.51 11.15 -11.09
CA ASN A 82 -5.53 12.01 -10.50
C ASN A 82 -6.68 11.22 -9.87
N TYR A 83 -7.12 10.15 -10.54
CA TYR A 83 -8.17 9.27 -10.03
C TYR A 83 -7.77 8.62 -8.70
N ILE A 84 -6.60 7.98 -8.65
CA ILE A 84 -6.16 7.33 -7.42
C ILE A 84 -5.98 8.35 -6.29
N TYR A 85 -5.40 9.50 -6.59
CA TYR A 85 -5.13 10.51 -5.57
C TYR A 85 -6.41 11.11 -4.96
N ASN A 86 -7.41 11.43 -5.80
CA ASN A 86 -8.60 12.15 -5.36
C ASN A 86 -9.77 11.24 -5.00
N ILE A 87 -9.87 10.04 -5.61
CA ILE A 87 -11.03 9.15 -5.52
C ILE A 87 -10.65 7.81 -4.89
N GLY A 88 -9.41 7.36 -5.07
CA GLY A 88 -8.92 6.12 -4.50
C GLY A 88 -9.03 6.11 -2.97
N LYS A 89 -9.53 5.01 -2.42
CA LYS A 89 -9.55 4.83 -0.96
C LYS A 89 -8.14 4.52 -0.48
N PRO A 90 -7.65 5.18 0.60
CA PRO A 90 -6.34 4.88 1.18
C PRO A 90 -6.40 3.64 2.09
N ASP A 91 -6.95 2.55 1.57
CA ASP A 91 -7.18 1.30 2.29
C ASP A 91 -6.13 0.20 1.98
N GLY A 92 -5.09 0.54 1.22
CA GLY A 92 -4.03 -0.40 0.84
C GLY A 92 -4.44 -1.43 -0.21
N LEU A 93 -5.63 -1.31 -0.82
CA LEU A 93 -6.14 -2.25 -1.83
C LEU A 93 -6.02 -1.72 -3.27
N THR A 94 -5.54 -0.49 -3.45
CA THR A 94 -5.32 0.10 -4.78
C THR A 94 -3.87 0.51 -4.96
N LEU A 95 -3.24 -0.01 -5.99
CA LEU A 95 -1.88 0.33 -6.39
C LEU A 95 -1.93 1.09 -7.71
N GLY A 96 -1.05 2.07 -7.89
CA GLY A 96 -0.87 2.78 -9.16
C GLY A 96 0.39 2.31 -9.88
N MET A 97 0.30 2.10 -11.18
CA MET A 97 1.45 1.89 -12.06
C MET A 97 1.45 2.97 -13.14
N PHE A 98 2.37 3.92 -13.01
CA PHE A 98 2.44 5.11 -13.83
C PHE A 98 3.81 5.30 -14.46
N LEU A 99 3.84 6.10 -15.52
CA LEU A 99 5.08 6.55 -16.13
C LEU A 99 5.82 7.52 -15.19
N PRO A 100 7.16 7.42 -15.09
CA PRO A 100 7.94 8.36 -14.26
C PRO A 100 7.80 9.82 -14.69
N GLY A 101 7.41 10.09 -15.95
CA GLY A 101 7.18 11.42 -16.48
C GLY A 101 6.15 12.25 -15.70
N LEU A 102 5.20 11.61 -15.01
CA LEU A 102 4.21 12.32 -14.20
C LEU A 102 4.84 13.10 -13.02
N TYR A 103 5.98 12.63 -12.50
CA TYR A 103 6.74 13.38 -11.51
C TYR A 103 7.25 14.71 -12.08
N MET A 104 7.75 14.69 -13.33
CA MET A 104 8.19 15.89 -14.02
C MET A 104 7.04 16.84 -14.31
N ASP A 105 5.87 16.32 -14.67
CA ASP A 105 4.66 17.14 -14.89
C ASP A 105 4.28 17.95 -13.64
N GLN A 106 4.41 17.36 -12.46
CA GLN A 106 4.20 18.07 -11.20
C GLN A 106 5.29 19.14 -10.97
N LEU A 107 6.56 18.82 -11.20
CA LEU A 107 7.67 19.75 -10.97
C LEU A 107 7.59 21.01 -11.85
N VAL A 108 7.14 20.84 -13.10
CA VAL A 108 6.97 21.99 -14.02
C VAL A 108 5.64 22.72 -13.83
N GLY A 109 4.84 22.30 -12.86
CA GLY A 109 3.60 22.99 -12.50
C GLY A 109 2.48 22.89 -13.53
N ARG A 110 2.35 21.74 -14.22
CA ARG A 110 1.25 21.52 -15.16
C ARG A 110 -0.12 21.65 -14.46
N LYS A 111 -1.01 22.42 -15.03
CA LYS A 111 -2.35 22.72 -14.44
C LYS A 111 -3.24 21.49 -14.31
N GLU A 112 -3.03 20.49 -15.13
CA GLU A 112 -3.78 19.24 -15.15
C GLU A 112 -3.40 18.29 -14.00
N VAL A 113 -2.27 18.52 -13.34
CA VAL A 113 -1.81 17.75 -12.18
C VAL A 113 -2.66 18.10 -10.97
N GLN A 114 -3.41 17.11 -10.48
CA GLN A 114 -4.27 17.21 -9.30
C GLN A 114 -3.84 16.24 -8.19
N PHE A 115 -2.59 15.87 -8.18
CA PHE A 115 -1.99 14.98 -7.18
C PHE A 115 -0.71 15.59 -6.62
N ASP A 116 -0.30 15.07 -5.47
CA ASP A 116 1.01 15.31 -4.89
C ASP A 116 1.78 13.98 -4.88
N TRP A 117 2.84 13.91 -5.68
CA TRP A 117 3.63 12.69 -5.82
C TRP A 117 4.18 12.19 -4.49
N GLY A 118 4.58 13.08 -3.60
CA GLY A 118 5.10 12.73 -2.28
C GLY A 118 4.07 12.08 -1.35
N LYS A 119 2.77 12.17 -1.67
CA LYS A 119 1.68 11.58 -0.88
C LYS A 119 1.15 10.26 -1.43
N PHE A 120 1.68 9.78 -2.57
CA PHE A 120 1.35 8.44 -3.08
C PHE A 120 2.00 7.31 -2.28
N THR A 121 3.08 7.57 -1.57
CA THR A 121 3.72 6.56 -0.72
C THR A 121 2.77 6.20 0.41
N GLY A 122 2.00 5.15 0.16
CA GLY A 122 0.89 4.69 0.95
C GLY A 122 1.13 4.68 2.44
N SER A 123 0.09 4.95 3.16
CA SER A 123 -0.11 4.78 4.59
C SER A 123 0.17 5.97 5.53
N ALA A 124 0.42 7.17 5.05
CA ALA A 124 0.28 8.30 5.96
C ALA A 124 -1.22 8.61 6.14
N PRO A 125 -1.79 8.52 7.34
CA PRO A 125 -3.13 9.04 7.59
C PRO A 125 -3.12 10.53 7.31
N ARG A 126 -4.10 10.99 6.53
CA ARG A 126 -4.34 12.42 6.32
C ARG A 126 -5.06 12.99 7.53
#